data_b87902ebc639eb28199d36f49fabbf08
#
_entry.id   b87902ebc639eb28199d36f49fabbf08
#
_cell.length_a   1.000
_cell.length_b   1.000
_cell.length_c   1.000
_cell.angle_alpha   90.00
_cell.angle_beta   90.00
_cell.angle_gamma   90.00
#
_symmetry.space_group_name_H-M   'P 1'
#
loop_
_entity.id
_entity.type
_entity.pdbx_description
1 polymer ?
#
loop_
_entity_poly.entity_id
_entity_poly.type
_entity_poly.pdbx_seq_one_letter_code
_entity_poly.pdbx_strand_id
1 'polypeptide(L)'
;MLSTEQCIEYETFIEDLRNCYWNNYNDREFNEIAVDVKNLIETKGGIDYQFFPPTFRWHLCAARLKQGKFDNWDGWEFRSNWSITFQGWNGYRLKVPKWTGKPIKKLIIASEQGVGDEICYSSAIPELIVRLGYEPLEIQCHPRLIPVFERSFGIKAIPRKVLSDITEGDAVVALADLFMFYRKDKCHFPKKPFLKVNGDLQDYWKSKLESFPKPWIGVGWKSRHGEIDPKAIMIESGRCGTYVNLQYGEKTPGAVDLECDPLVDMDDHLALVSCMDKVVSVTQTLCHEAGALGVPCEAIKPPKGTGEVDCVLWYYSNGVPKGEHLVYGNQTVYNSLEAWQKK
;
A
#
# COMPACT_ATOMS: atom_id res chain seq x y z
N MET A 1 -25.43 -26.08 -8.56
CA MET A 1 -26.03 -24.99 -7.78
C MET A 1 -25.97 -25.37 -6.31
N LEU A 2 -25.54 -24.47 -5.45
CA LEU A 2 -25.52 -24.67 -4.01
C LEU A 2 -26.95 -24.74 -3.46
N SER A 3 -27.20 -25.54 -2.42
CA SER A 3 -28.48 -25.52 -1.71
C SER A 3 -28.64 -24.23 -0.91
N THR A 4 -29.85 -23.88 -0.51
CA THR A 4 -30.15 -22.71 0.32
C THR A 4 -29.37 -22.74 1.65
N GLU A 5 -29.24 -23.90 2.27
CA GLU A 5 -28.46 -24.11 3.49
C GLU A 5 -26.96 -23.85 3.25
N GLN A 6 -26.43 -24.34 2.14
CA GLN A 6 -25.04 -24.07 1.76
C GLN A 6 -24.79 -22.57 1.52
N CYS A 7 -25.74 -21.83 0.95
CA CYS A 7 -25.64 -20.39 0.79
C CYS A 7 -25.59 -19.65 2.13
N ILE A 8 -26.41 -20.07 3.11
CA ILE A 8 -26.44 -19.49 4.46
C ILE A 8 -25.12 -19.76 5.20
N GLU A 9 -24.61 -21.01 5.16
CA GLU A 9 -23.29 -21.32 5.71
C GLU A 9 -22.18 -20.46 5.08
N TYR A 10 -22.27 -20.22 3.78
CA TYR A 10 -21.33 -19.35 3.07
C TYR A 10 -21.38 -17.90 3.52
N GLU A 11 -22.56 -17.33 3.69
CA GLU A 11 -22.72 -15.95 4.17
C GLU A 11 -22.16 -15.78 5.57
N THR A 12 -22.42 -16.74 6.46
CA THR A 12 -21.83 -16.77 7.81
C THR A 12 -20.29 -16.85 7.73
N PHE A 13 -19.77 -17.69 6.88
CA PHE A 13 -18.34 -17.84 6.66
C PHE A 13 -17.67 -16.58 6.10
N ILE A 14 -18.33 -15.90 5.16
CA ILE A 14 -17.86 -14.61 4.62
C ILE A 14 -17.83 -13.55 5.72
N GLU A 15 -18.83 -13.54 6.59
CA GLU A 15 -18.90 -12.60 7.71
C GLU A 15 -17.77 -12.88 8.73
N ASP A 16 -17.52 -14.14 9.05
CA ASP A 16 -16.44 -14.55 9.96
C ASP A 16 -15.06 -14.24 9.39
N LEU A 17 -14.83 -14.50 8.10
CA LEU A 17 -13.59 -14.11 7.43
C LEU A 17 -13.43 -12.57 7.33
N ARG A 18 -14.52 -11.86 7.08
CA ARG A 18 -14.54 -10.40 7.17
C ARG A 18 -14.15 -9.95 8.56
N ASN A 19 -14.77 -10.49 9.57
CA ASN A 19 -14.52 -10.14 10.94
C ASN A 19 -13.07 -10.44 11.33
N CYS A 20 -12.51 -11.58 10.93
CA CYS A 20 -11.10 -11.91 11.13
C CYS A 20 -10.15 -10.94 10.42
N TYR A 21 -10.43 -10.65 9.17
CA TYR A 21 -9.63 -9.72 8.39
C TYR A 21 -9.65 -8.31 8.97
N TRP A 22 -10.84 -7.89 9.41
CA TRP A 22 -11.10 -6.52 9.80
C TRP A 22 -10.84 -6.21 11.28
N ASN A 23 -10.94 -7.17 12.18
CA ASN A 23 -10.85 -6.94 13.63
C ASN A 23 -9.53 -7.34 14.27
N ASN A 24 -8.46 -7.66 13.49
CA ASN A 24 -7.19 -8.17 14.04
C ASN A 24 -7.38 -9.37 14.97
N TYR A 25 -8.19 -10.35 14.56
CA TYR A 25 -8.26 -11.60 15.28
C TYR A 25 -6.87 -12.22 15.41
N ASN A 26 -6.63 -12.88 16.54
CA ASN A 26 -5.38 -13.54 16.79
C ASN A 26 -5.15 -14.69 15.80
N ASP A 27 -3.92 -15.12 15.64
CA ASP A 27 -3.54 -16.20 14.70
C ASP A 27 -4.29 -17.51 14.94
N ARG A 28 -4.81 -17.72 16.18
CA ARG A 28 -5.55 -18.91 16.54
C ARG A 28 -6.93 -18.94 15.88
N GLU A 29 -7.72 -17.87 16.03
CA GLU A 29 -9.06 -17.77 15.45
C GLU A 29 -9.01 -17.84 13.92
N PHE A 30 -8.01 -17.20 13.31
CA PHE A 30 -7.82 -17.31 11.88
C PHE A 30 -7.46 -18.74 11.44
N ASN A 31 -6.57 -19.43 12.16
CA ASN A 31 -6.20 -20.81 11.85
C ASN A 31 -7.38 -21.76 12.01
N GLU A 32 -8.25 -21.54 13.00
CA GLU A 32 -9.48 -22.29 13.19
C GLU A 32 -10.41 -22.10 11.98
N ILE A 33 -10.65 -20.86 11.54
CA ILE A 33 -11.46 -20.56 10.35
C ILE A 33 -10.83 -21.14 9.08
N ALA A 34 -9.51 -21.05 8.92
CA ALA A 34 -8.81 -21.62 7.77
C ALA A 34 -8.90 -23.16 7.74
N VAL A 35 -8.88 -23.81 8.91
CA VAL A 35 -9.11 -25.26 9.06
C VAL A 35 -10.55 -25.61 8.71
N ASP A 36 -11.51 -24.82 9.14
CA ASP A 36 -12.94 -25.05 8.87
C ASP A 36 -13.25 -24.86 7.38
N VAL A 37 -12.66 -23.85 6.72
CA VAL A 37 -12.73 -23.69 5.25
C VAL A 37 -12.14 -24.89 4.55
N LYS A 38 -10.97 -25.37 4.99
CA LYS A 38 -10.34 -26.55 4.42
C LYS A 38 -11.19 -27.80 4.59
N ASN A 39 -11.72 -28.01 5.79
CA ASN A 39 -12.60 -29.12 6.11
C ASN A 39 -13.90 -29.06 5.29
N LEU A 40 -14.48 -27.89 5.10
CA LEU A 40 -15.67 -27.69 4.27
C LEU A 40 -15.39 -28.08 2.81
N ILE A 41 -14.23 -27.68 2.27
CA ILE A 41 -13.79 -28.03 0.92
C ILE A 41 -13.58 -29.55 0.78
N GLU A 42 -12.92 -30.18 1.77
CA GLU A 42 -12.59 -31.61 1.73
C GLU A 42 -13.79 -32.52 2.03
N THR A 43 -14.68 -32.13 2.96
CA THR A 43 -15.81 -33.00 3.41
C THR A 43 -17.03 -32.92 2.51
N LYS A 44 -17.23 -31.84 1.78
CA LYS A 44 -18.40 -31.68 0.87
C LYS A 44 -18.12 -32.00 -0.59
N GLY A 45 -17.14 -32.86 -0.86
CA GLY A 45 -16.92 -33.45 -2.19
C GLY A 45 -16.13 -32.58 -3.16
N GLY A 46 -15.16 -31.81 -2.65
CA GLY A 46 -14.22 -31.10 -3.50
C GLY A 46 -14.88 -30.00 -4.32
N ILE A 47 -15.60 -29.08 -3.69
CA ILE A 47 -16.05 -27.87 -4.38
C ILE A 47 -14.80 -27.14 -4.85
N ASP A 48 -14.60 -27.09 -6.17
CA ASP A 48 -13.49 -26.37 -6.76
C ASP A 48 -13.51 -24.92 -6.26
N TYR A 49 -12.39 -24.46 -5.73
CA TYR A 49 -12.18 -23.09 -5.26
C TYR A 49 -12.69 -22.03 -6.24
N GLN A 50 -12.72 -22.34 -7.54
CA GLN A 50 -13.25 -21.48 -8.59
C GLN A 50 -14.74 -21.15 -8.45
N PHE A 51 -15.51 -21.97 -7.75
CA PHE A 51 -16.94 -21.75 -7.52
C PHE A 51 -17.25 -20.84 -6.35
N PHE A 52 -16.24 -20.45 -5.54
CA PHE A 52 -16.47 -19.51 -4.45
C PHE A 52 -16.70 -18.08 -4.97
N PRO A 53 -17.56 -17.30 -4.30
CA PRO A 53 -17.77 -15.91 -4.66
C PRO A 53 -16.45 -15.11 -4.69
N PRO A 54 -16.30 -14.15 -5.62
CA PRO A 54 -15.10 -13.32 -5.73
C PRO A 54 -14.70 -12.65 -4.42
N THR A 55 -15.66 -12.15 -3.65
CA THR A 55 -15.42 -11.53 -2.34
C THR A 55 -14.80 -12.48 -1.33
N PHE A 56 -15.28 -13.74 -1.29
CA PHE A 56 -14.70 -14.76 -0.44
C PHE A 56 -13.24 -15.05 -0.81
N ARG A 57 -12.98 -15.28 -2.10
CA ARG A 57 -11.63 -15.53 -2.61
C ARG A 57 -10.68 -14.40 -2.28
N TRP A 58 -11.14 -13.15 -2.39
CA TRP A 58 -10.39 -11.98 -1.98
C TRP A 58 -10.03 -12.00 -0.48
N HIS A 59 -11.01 -12.18 0.39
CA HIS A 59 -10.77 -12.17 1.84
C HIS A 59 -9.85 -13.30 2.28
N LEU A 60 -10.00 -14.49 1.70
CA LEU A 60 -9.11 -15.62 1.98
C LEU A 60 -7.68 -15.32 1.54
N CYS A 61 -7.49 -14.76 0.35
CA CYS A 61 -6.18 -14.33 -0.12
C CYS A 61 -5.55 -13.29 0.82
N ALA A 62 -6.29 -12.25 1.16
CA ALA A 62 -5.83 -11.17 2.02
C ALA A 62 -5.43 -11.69 3.42
N ALA A 63 -6.21 -12.60 3.98
CA ALA A 63 -5.92 -13.21 5.26
C ALA A 63 -4.63 -14.07 5.23
N ARG A 64 -4.42 -14.84 4.17
CA ARG A 64 -3.17 -15.61 3.96
C ARG A 64 -1.95 -14.69 3.85
N LEU A 65 -2.07 -13.61 3.09
CA LEU A 65 -1.00 -12.61 2.96
C LEU A 65 -0.67 -11.95 4.30
N LYS A 66 -1.67 -11.65 5.14
CA LYS A 66 -1.46 -11.17 6.50
C LYS A 66 -0.68 -12.15 7.38
N GLN A 67 -0.83 -13.45 7.16
CA GLN A 67 -0.05 -14.48 7.85
C GLN A 67 1.36 -14.69 7.27
N GLY A 68 1.74 -13.91 6.26
CA GLY A 68 3.04 -14.07 5.60
C GLY A 68 3.10 -15.24 4.63
N LYS A 69 1.97 -15.77 4.17
CA LYS A 69 1.87 -16.84 3.18
C LYS A 69 1.74 -16.24 1.78
N PHE A 70 2.85 -16.09 1.08
CA PHE A 70 2.94 -15.46 -0.25
C PHE A 70 3.02 -16.47 -1.41
N ASP A 71 2.92 -17.75 -1.13
CA ASP A 71 2.99 -18.84 -2.10
C ASP A 71 1.78 -18.90 -3.03
N ASN A 72 0.64 -18.40 -2.58
CA ASN A 72 -0.61 -18.39 -3.33
C ASN A 72 -1.33 -17.03 -3.26
N TRP A 73 -1.56 -16.44 -4.42
CA TRP A 73 -2.25 -15.17 -4.63
C TRP A 73 -3.65 -15.34 -5.22
N ASP A 74 -4.20 -16.54 -5.24
CA ASP A 74 -5.55 -16.79 -5.75
C ASP A 74 -6.57 -15.94 -4.99
N GLY A 75 -7.38 -15.21 -5.74
CA GLY A 75 -8.36 -14.27 -5.20
C GLY A 75 -7.89 -12.82 -5.15
N TRP A 76 -6.58 -12.55 -5.31
CA TRP A 76 -6.02 -11.19 -5.32
C TRP A 76 -6.66 -10.30 -6.38
N GLU A 77 -6.95 -10.83 -7.53
CA GLU A 77 -7.59 -10.13 -8.66
C GLU A 77 -8.99 -9.58 -8.33
N PHE A 78 -9.65 -10.12 -7.30
CA PHE A 78 -11.00 -9.68 -6.90
C PHE A 78 -11.02 -8.49 -5.94
N ARG A 79 -9.85 -8.02 -5.45
CA ARG A 79 -9.74 -6.78 -4.65
C ARG A 79 -10.28 -5.56 -5.41
N SER A 80 -10.27 -5.62 -6.73
CA SER A 80 -10.67 -4.53 -7.62
C SER A 80 -12.16 -4.16 -7.55
N ASN A 81 -12.99 -4.96 -6.90
CA ASN A 81 -14.37 -4.57 -6.61
C ASN A 81 -14.47 -3.27 -5.81
N TRP A 82 -13.37 -2.84 -5.18
CA TRP A 82 -13.25 -1.62 -4.38
C TRP A 82 -12.48 -0.51 -5.10
N SER A 83 -11.86 -0.79 -6.23
CA SER A 83 -11.06 0.17 -6.98
C SER A 83 -11.89 0.86 -8.05
N ILE A 84 -11.96 2.18 -8.01
CA ILE A 84 -12.60 3.02 -9.04
C ILE A 84 -11.96 2.76 -10.43
N THR A 85 -10.68 2.42 -10.46
CA THR A 85 -9.92 2.15 -11.69
C THR A 85 -10.38 0.85 -12.35
N PHE A 86 -10.81 -0.13 -11.55
CA PHE A 86 -11.21 -1.46 -11.98
C PHE A 86 -12.71 -1.74 -11.92
N GLN A 87 -13.54 -0.77 -11.58
CA GLN A 87 -14.98 -0.90 -11.79
C GLN A 87 -15.29 -1.31 -13.25
N GLY A 88 -14.38 -0.99 -14.18
CA GLY A 88 -14.41 -1.48 -15.53
C GLY A 88 -14.12 -2.97 -15.71
N TRP A 89 -13.42 -3.66 -14.81
CA TRP A 89 -13.17 -5.10 -14.95
C TRP A 89 -14.46 -5.94 -14.77
N ASN A 90 -15.39 -5.47 -13.98
CA ASN A 90 -16.66 -6.17 -13.72
C ASN A 90 -17.82 -5.76 -14.64
N GLY A 91 -17.71 -4.66 -15.38
CA GLY A 91 -18.80 -4.15 -16.23
C GLY A 91 -18.41 -3.81 -17.67
N TYR A 92 -17.15 -3.49 -17.91
CA TYR A 92 -16.66 -3.21 -19.26
C TYR A 92 -15.81 -4.39 -19.75
N ARG A 93 -16.18 -4.95 -20.89
CA ARG A 93 -15.28 -5.83 -21.64
C ARG A 93 -14.07 -4.98 -22.04
N LEU A 94 -12.95 -5.17 -21.34
CA LEU A 94 -11.67 -4.67 -21.82
C LEU A 94 -11.48 -5.21 -23.24
N LYS A 95 -11.22 -4.33 -24.20
CA LYS A 95 -10.89 -4.71 -25.57
C LYS A 95 -9.52 -5.39 -25.67
N VAL A 96 -8.74 -5.32 -24.62
CA VAL A 96 -7.38 -5.84 -24.53
C VAL A 96 -7.26 -6.89 -23.43
N PRO A 97 -6.40 -7.90 -23.62
CA PRO A 97 -6.23 -8.97 -22.67
C PRO A 97 -5.51 -8.50 -21.40
N LYS A 98 -5.82 -9.15 -20.27
CA LYS A 98 -5.00 -9.06 -19.06
C LYS A 98 -3.64 -9.68 -19.34
N TRP A 99 -2.56 -9.02 -18.88
CA TRP A 99 -1.22 -9.56 -19.00
C TRP A 99 -1.05 -10.84 -18.17
N THR A 100 -0.46 -11.85 -18.78
CA THR A 100 -0.25 -13.19 -18.20
C THR A 100 1.20 -13.48 -17.83
N GLY A 101 2.06 -12.46 -17.82
CA GLY A 101 3.50 -12.63 -17.58
C GLY A 101 4.31 -12.97 -18.82
N LYS A 102 3.73 -13.10 -20.00
CA LYS A 102 4.42 -13.37 -21.27
C LYS A 102 4.99 -12.09 -21.89
N PRO A 103 6.03 -12.19 -22.73
CA PRO A 103 6.49 -11.06 -23.56
C PRO A 103 5.34 -10.41 -24.32
N ILE A 104 5.32 -9.08 -24.41
CA ILE A 104 4.25 -8.30 -25.02
C ILE A 104 4.85 -7.10 -25.75
N LYS A 105 4.16 -6.63 -26.79
CA LYS A 105 4.60 -5.48 -27.58
C LYS A 105 4.41 -4.16 -26.83
N LYS A 106 3.29 -4.02 -26.12
CA LYS A 106 3.01 -2.87 -25.26
C LYS A 106 2.24 -3.34 -24.03
N LEU A 107 2.71 -2.95 -22.84
CA LEU A 107 2.08 -3.23 -21.56
C LEU A 107 1.70 -1.94 -20.86
N ILE A 108 0.41 -1.81 -20.57
CA ILE A 108 -0.11 -0.71 -19.78
C ILE A 108 -0.20 -1.18 -18.32
N ILE A 109 0.50 -0.48 -17.45
CA ILE A 109 0.43 -0.68 -16.00
C ILE A 109 -0.62 0.29 -15.48
N ALA A 110 -1.78 -0.22 -15.11
CA ALA A 110 -2.88 0.61 -14.60
C ALA A 110 -2.81 0.69 -13.09
N SER A 111 -2.60 1.88 -12.54
CA SER A 111 -2.58 2.08 -11.10
C SER A 111 -4.00 2.12 -10.52
N GLU A 112 -4.10 1.86 -9.24
CA GLU A 112 -5.35 1.69 -8.52
C GLU A 112 -5.25 2.22 -7.09
N GLN A 113 -6.40 2.38 -6.43
CA GLN A 113 -6.52 2.81 -5.03
C GLN A 113 -5.98 4.22 -4.78
N GLY A 114 -5.34 4.47 -3.63
CA GLY A 114 -4.81 5.76 -3.24
C GLY A 114 -3.37 5.99 -3.71
N VAL A 115 -2.90 7.22 -3.58
CA VAL A 115 -1.53 7.62 -3.96
C VAL A 115 -0.48 6.82 -3.17
N GLY A 116 -0.72 6.55 -1.89
CA GLY A 116 0.18 5.71 -1.07
C GLY A 116 0.26 4.28 -1.57
N ASP A 117 -0.86 3.71 -2.04
CA ASP A 117 -0.91 2.37 -2.63
C ASP A 117 -0.13 2.32 -3.95
N GLU A 118 -0.27 3.36 -4.79
CA GLU A 118 0.51 3.47 -6.02
C GLU A 118 2.01 3.47 -5.74
N ILE A 119 2.44 4.26 -4.74
CA ILE A 119 3.85 4.27 -4.31
C ILE A 119 4.27 2.87 -3.86
N CYS A 120 3.48 2.23 -3.00
CA CYS A 120 3.81 0.90 -2.46
C CYS A 120 3.97 -0.14 -3.56
N TYR A 121 2.97 -0.27 -4.43
CA TYR A 121 2.96 -1.28 -5.49
C TYR A 121 3.98 -1.00 -6.59
N SER A 122 4.36 0.26 -6.82
CA SER A 122 5.40 0.62 -7.79
C SER A 122 6.78 0.03 -7.44
N SER A 123 6.96 -0.46 -6.21
CA SER A 123 8.15 -1.22 -5.80
C SER A 123 8.41 -2.49 -6.65
N ALA A 124 7.45 -2.94 -7.45
CA ALA A 124 7.61 -4.08 -8.35
C ALA A 124 7.96 -3.68 -9.80
N ILE A 125 7.99 -2.39 -10.11
CA ILE A 125 8.34 -1.92 -11.47
C ILE A 125 9.79 -2.25 -11.85
N PRO A 126 10.81 -2.13 -10.96
CA PRO A 126 12.16 -2.51 -11.30
C PRO A 126 12.30 -3.95 -11.79
N GLU A 127 11.61 -4.91 -11.18
CA GLU A 127 11.63 -6.32 -11.63
C GLU A 127 10.92 -6.49 -12.96
N LEU A 128 9.85 -5.74 -13.19
CA LEU A 128 9.14 -5.74 -14.48
C LEU A 128 10.04 -5.22 -15.60
N ILE A 129 10.79 -4.14 -15.36
CA ILE A 129 11.75 -3.56 -16.31
C ILE A 129 12.86 -4.57 -16.61
N VAL A 130 13.41 -5.25 -15.61
CA VAL A 130 14.41 -6.30 -15.82
C VAL A 130 13.86 -7.43 -16.71
N ARG A 131 12.58 -7.74 -16.58
CA ARG A 131 11.93 -8.81 -17.34
C ARG A 131 11.59 -8.45 -18.78
N LEU A 132 11.11 -7.24 -19.02
CA LEU A 132 10.54 -6.83 -20.32
C LEU A 132 11.32 -5.73 -21.04
N GLY A 133 12.23 -5.02 -20.35
CA GLY A 133 12.84 -3.78 -20.83
C GLY A 133 11.93 -2.56 -20.62
N TYR A 134 12.40 -1.40 -21.03
CA TYR A 134 11.67 -0.13 -20.85
C TYR A 134 10.65 0.13 -21.96
N GLU A 135 10.99 -0.20 -23.20
CA GLU A 135 10.24 0.15 -24.40
C GLU A 135 8.74 -0.22 -24.37
N PRO A 136 8.35 -1.43 -23.92
CA PRO A 136 6.95 -1.82 -23.93
C PRO A 136 6.12 -1.24 -22.78
N LEU A 137 6.71 -0.46 -21.86
CA LEU A 137 6.05 -0.11 -20.61
C LEU A 137 5.48 1.31 -20.63
N GLU A 138 4.22 1.44 -20.22
CA GLU A 138 3.55 2.70 -19.93
C GLU A 138 2.78 2.58 -18.62
N ILE A 139 2.98 3.50 -17.67
CA ILE A 139 2.23 3.52 -16.41
C ILE A 139 1.15 4.61 -16.42
N GLN A 140 -0.05 4.22 -16.09
CA GLN A 140 -1.15 5.14 -15.79
C GLN A 140 -1.21 5.36 -14.28
N CYS A 141 -0.98 6.58 -13.81
CA CYS A 141 -0.91 6.88 -12.38
C CYS A 141 -1.64 8.17 -12.02
N HIS A 142 -1.71 8.46 -10.74
CA HIS A 142 -2.21 9.75 -10.26
C HIS A 142 -1.36 10.88 -10.85
N PRO A 143 -1.94 11.98 -11.38
CA PRO A 143 -1.19 13.03 -12.06
C PRO A 143 0.00 13.59 -11.26
N ARG A 144 -0.12 13.70 -9.94
CA ARG A 144 0.97 14.16 -9.06
C ARG A 144 2.18 13.21 -9.01
N LEU A 145 2.03 11.94 -9.39
CA LEU A 145 3.12 10.96 -9.40
C LEU A 145 3.83 10.84 -10.75
N ILE A 146 3.32 11.48 -11.81
CA ILE A 146 3.91 11.39 -13.15
C ILE A 146 5.40 11.76 -13.15
N PRO A 147 5.83 12.96 -12.71
CA PRO A 147 7.23 13.34 -12.75
C PRO A 147 8.09 12.42 -11.86
N VAL A 148 7.53 11.97 -10.75
CA VAL A 148 8.21 11.07 -9.81
C VAL A 148 8.48 9.71 -10.43
N PHE A 149 7.48 9.10 -11.09
CA PHE A 149 7.60 7.78 -11.69
C PHE A 149 8.46 7.79 -12.95
N GLU A 150 8.33 8.81 -13.80
CA GLU A 150 9.21 8.96 -14.95
C GLU A 150 10.68 9.07 -14.54
N ARG A 151 10.99 9.90 -13.56
CA ARG A 151 12.35 10.05 -13.04
C ARG A 151 12.85 8.78 -12.34
N SER A 152 11.99 8.10 -11.57
CA SER A 152 12.39 6.94 -10.78
C SER A 152 12.62 5.71 -11.63
N PHE A 153 11.76 5.47 -12.61
CA PHE A 153 11.73 4.23 -13.38
C PHE A 153 12.18 4.37 -14.84
N GLY A 154 12.24 5.58 -15.37
CA GLY A 154 12.60 5.81 -16.77
C GLY A 154 11.59 5.28 -17.78
N ILE A 155 10.33 5.08 -17.36
CA ILE A 155 9.22 4.66 -18.23
C ILE A 155 8.23 5.81 -18.39
N LYS A 156 7.49 5.82 -19.49
CA LYS A 156 6.45 6.81 -19.73
C LYS A 156 5.34 6.70 -18.70
N ALA A 157 5.02 7.81 -18.03
CA ALA A 157 3.88 7.92 -17.14
C ALA A 157 2.82 8.86 -17.71
N ILE A 158 1.56 8.48 -17.56
CA ILE A 158 0.41 9.29 -18.03
C ILE A 158 -0.66 9.33 -16.93
N PRO A 159 -1.55 10.34 -16.95
CA PRO A 159 -2.68 10.38 -16.04
C PRO A 159 -3.55 9.13 -16.17
N ARG A 160 -4.13 8.69 -15.06
CA ARG A 160 -5.14 7.62 -15.09
C ARG A 160 -6.21 7.97 -16.12
N LYS A 161 -6.37 7.12 -17.11
CA LYS A 161 -7.41 7.23 -18.14
C LYS A 161 -8.41 6.10 -18.00
N VAL A 162 -9.60 6.34 -18.51
CA VAL A 162 -10.54 5.25 -18.79
C VAL A 162 -9.87 4.32 -19.81
N LEU A 163 -9.88 3.03 -19.56
CA LEU A 163 -9.19 2.01 -20.35
C LEU A 163 -9.74 1.83 -21.78
N SER A 164 -10.63 2.74 -22.23
CA SER A 164 -11.26 2.72 -23.56
C SER A 164 -10.31 2.91 -24.73
N ASP A 165 -9.13 3.47 -24.49
CA ASP A 165 -8.18 3.89 -25.54
C ASP A 165 -7.04 2.89 -25.76
N ILE A 166 -7.15 1.70 -25.16
CA ILE A 166 -6.17 0.63 -25.34
C ILE A 166 -6.45 -0.09 -26.66
N THR A 167 -5.43 -0.21 -27.51
CA THR A 167 -5.53 -0.73 -28.87
C THR A 167 -5.22 -2.23 -28.99
N GLU A 168 -5.53 -2.85 -30.13
CA GLU A 168 -5.17 -4.24 -30.40
C GLU A 168 -3.67 -4.50 -30.26
N GLY A 169 -3.32 -5.65 -29.70
CA GLY A 169 -1.94 -6.08 -29.44
C GLY A 169 -1.34 -5.57 -28.14
N ASP A 170 -2.04 -4.73 -27.42
CA ASP A 170 -1.65 -4.27 -26.09
C ASP A 170 -2.20 -5.23 -25.03
N ALA A 171 -1.59 -5.21 -23.84
CA ALA A 171 -2.13 -5.85 -22.65
C ALA A 171 -2.13 -4.87 -21.49
N VAL A 172 -2.92 -5.17 -20.48
CA VAL A 172 -3.00 -4.39 -19.25
C VAL A 172 -2.69 -5.25 -18.03
N VAL A 173 -2.00 -4.67 -17.06
CA VAL A 173 -1.80 -5.23 -15.72
C VAL A 173 -2.15 -4.18 -14.69
N ALA A 174 -2.85 -4.58 -13.64
CA ALA A 174 -3.00 -3.72 -12.47
C ALA A 174 -1.65 -3.58 -11.76
N LEU A 175 -1.32 -2.38 -11.30
CA LEU A 175 -0.04 -2.13 -10.63
C LEU A 175 0.15 -3.08 -9.42
N ALA A 176 -0.89 -3.31 -8.63
CA ALA A 176 -0.85 -4.24 -7.51
C ALA A 176 -0.80 -5.72 -7.94
N ASP A 177 -1.23 -6.08 -9.15
CA ASP A 177 -1.10 -7.44 -9.67
C ASP A 177 0.36 -7.83 -9.91
N LEU A 178 1.27 -6.87 -10.03
CA LEU A 178 2.70 -7.14 -10.15
C LEU A 178 3.23 -7.91 -8.92
N PHE A 179 2.62 -7.71 -7.76
CA PHE A 179 2.99 -8.48 -6.57
C PHE A 179 2.71 -9.98 -6.73
N MET A 180 1.66 -10.37 -7.44
CA MET A 180 1.38 -11.78 -7.76
C MET A 180 2.52 -12.42 -8.56
N PHE A 181 3.24 -11.65 -9.36
CA PHE A 181 4.35 -12.17 -10.17
C PHE A 181 5.67 -12.18 -9.42
N TYR A 182 5.91 -11.21 -8.55
CA TYR A 182 7.23 -10.94 -7.98
C TYR A 182 7.34 -11.16 -6.47
N ARG A 183 6.25 -11.33 -5.72
CA ARG A 183 6.24 -11.45 -4.26
C ARG A 183 5.71 -12.82 -3.84
N LYS A 184 6.48 -13.87 -4.17
CA LYS A 184 6.12 -15.28 -3.86
C LYS A 184 6.60 -15.74 -2.49
N ASP A 185 7.42 -14.95 -1.83
CA ASP A 185 7.95 -15.18 -0.49
C ASP A 185 8.26 -13.84 0.18
N LYS A 186 8.39 -13.83 1.51
CA LYS A 186 8.75 -12.63 2.28
C LYS A 186 10.11 -12.04 1.85
N CYS A 187 11.07 -12.87 1.48
CA CYS A 187 12.38 -12.44 1.02
C CYS A 187 12.36 -11.75 -0.36
N HIS A 188 11.27 -11.87 -1.12
CA HIS A 188 11.11 -11.21 -2.41
C HIS A 188 10.70 -9.73 -2.30
N PHE A 189 10.37 -9.24 -1.11
CA PHE A 189 10.11 -7.82 -0.92
C PHE A 189 11.44 -7.05 -0.91
N PRO A 190 11.57 -5.95 -1.68
CA PRO A 190 12.89 -5.37 -1.99
C PRO A 190 13.58 -4.76 -0.78
N LYS A 191 12.82 -4.21 0.16
CA LYS A 191 13.31 -3.52 1.37
C LYS A 191 14.39 -2.45 1.10
N LYS A 192 14.38 -1.89 -0.12
CA LYS A 192 15.31 -0.88 -0.61
C LYS A 192 14.54 0.33 -1.12
N PRO A 193 15.14 1.53 -1.05
CA PRO A 193 14.60 2.70 -1.73
C PRO A 193 14.46 2.45 -3.24
N PHE A 194 13.40 2.98 -3.85
CA PHE A 194 13.15 2.83 -5.28
C PHE A 194 12.61 4.10 -5.96
N LEU A 195 12.21 5.11 -5.19
CA LEU A 195 11.90 6.43 -5.73
C LEU A 195 13.11 7.35 -5.72
N LYS A 196 13.16 8.23 -6.71
CA LYS A 196 14.18 9.28 -6.87
C LYS A 196 13.51 10.65 -6.79
N VAL A 197 14.04 11.52 -5.97
CA VAL A 197 13.59 12.91 -5.87
C VAL A 197 14.23 13.79 -6.96
N ASN A 198 13.65 14.96 -7.18
CA ASN A 198 14.27 16.04 -7.95
C ASN A 198 15.40 16.65 -7.10
N GLY A 199 16.64 16.61 -7.62
CA GLY A 199 17.83 17.10 -6.91
C GLY A 199 17.78 18.60 -6.61
N ASP A 200 17.30 19.41 -7.55
CA ASP A 200 17.21 20.87 -7.37
C ASP A 200 16.21 21.22 -6.25
N LEU A 201 15.07 20.53 -6.19
CA LEU A 201 14.10 20.70 -5.11
C LEU A 201 14.67 20.20 -3.77
N GLN A 202 15.40 19.09 -3.76
CA GLN A 202 16.05 18.61 -2.55
C GLN A 202 17.07 19.61 -2.01
N ASP A 203 17.91 20.18 -2.87
CA ASP A 203 18.91 21.18 -2.46
C ASP A 203 18.23 22.47 -1.97
N TYR A 204 17.15 22.89 -2.61
CA TYR A 204 16.33 24.00 -2.14
C TYR A 204 15.84 23.75 -0.72
N TRP A 205 15.23 22.60 -0.43
CA TRP A 205 14.70 22.28 0.90
C TRP A 205 15.81 22.12 1.94
N LYS A 206 16.94 21.52 1.58
CA LYS A 206 18.12 21.47 2.49
C LYS A 206 18.54 22.85 2.91
N SER A 207 18.66 23.78 1.96
CA SER A 207 19.08 25.16 2.27
C SER A 207 18.08 25.87 3.21
N LYS A 208 16.79 25.62 3.05
CA LYS A 208 15.76 26.17 3.96
C LYS A 208 15.85 25.58 5.36
N LEU A 209 16.14 24.28 5.46
CA LEU A 209 16.23 23.56 6.73
C LEU A 209 17.50 23.86 7.51
N GLU A 210 18.59 24.30 6.87
CA GLU A 210 19.87 24.65 7.53
C GLU A 210 19.73 25.70 8.64
N SER A 211 18.70 26.55 8.57
CA SER A 211 18.41 27.54 9.62
C SER A 211 17.84 26.92 10.90
N PHE A 212 17.49 25.65 10.88
CA PHE A 212 16.88 24.94 12.02
C PHE A 212 17.82 23.86 12.57
N PRO A 213 17.85 23.66 13.89
CA PRO A 213 18.71 22.64 14.50
C PRO A 213 18.28 21.22 14.11
N LYS A 214 19.26 20.35 13.85
CA LYS A 214 19.07 18.93 13.64
C LYS A 214 18.84 18.18 14.97
N PRO A 215 18.21 16.99 14.94
CA PRO A 215 17.68 16.30 13.75
C PRO A 215 16.39 16.94 13.23
N TRP A 216 16.15 16.85 11.91
CA TRP A 216 14.89 17.26 11.30
C TRP A 216 13.91 16.08 11.27
N ILE A 217 12.82 16.21 12.00
CA ILE A 217 11.83 15.15 12.21
C ILE A 217 10.52 15.53 11.53
N GLY A 218 10.20 14.83 10.44
CA GLY A 218 8.92 15.00 9.74
C GLY A 218 7.75 14.41 10.52
N VAL A 219 6.65 15.14 10.64
CA VAL A 219 5.48 14.73 11.41
C VAL A 219 4.22 14.70 10.54
N GLY A 220 3.49 13.56 10.60
CA GLY A 220 2.15 13.40 10.06
C GLY A 220 1.25 12.74 11.13
N TRP A 221 0.14 13.38 11.45
CA TRP A 221 -0.64 13.00 12.62
C TRP A 221 -2.09 12.60 12.35
N LYS A 222 -2.57 12.80 11.11
CA LYS A 222 -3.94 12.55 10.72
C LYS A 222 -4.03 11.81 9.40
N SER A 223 -4.93 10.86 9.32
CA SER A 223 -5.30 10.16 8.08
C SER A 223 -6.81 9.96 8.04
N ARG A 224 -7.35 9.47 6.93
CA ARG A 224 -8.77 9.08 6.87
C ARG A 224 -9.14 7.96 7.85
N HIS A 225 -8.15 7.24 8.39
CA HIS A 225 -8.35 6.11 9.32
C HIS A 225 -8.27 6.51 10.80
N GLY A 226 -8.00 7.77 11.08
CA GLY A 226 -7.90 8.31 12.43
C GLY A 226 -6.75 9.29 12.60
N GLU A 227 -6.65 9.84 13.79
CA GLU A 227 -5.67 10.86 14.14
C GLU A 227 -5.04 10.60 15.51
N ILE A 228 -3.88 11.18 15.76
CA ILE A 228 -3.17 11.20 17.02
C ILE A 228 -2.82 12.66 17.33
N ASP A 229 -2.94 13.08 18.59
CA ASP A 229 -2.50 14.43 18.97
C ASP A 229 -1.03 14.64 18.56
N PRO A 230 -0.72 15.60 17.70
CA PRO A 230 0.65 15.86 17.27
C PRO A 230 1.58 16.21 18.43
N LYS A 231 1.05 16.80 19.51
CA LYS A 231 1.84 17.07 20.74
C LYS A 231 2.33 15.77 21.38
N ALA A 232 1.50 14.72 21.40
CA ALA A 232 1.92 13.42 21.92
C ALA A 232 3.09 12.85 21.10
N ILE A 233 3.08 13.01 19.76
CA ILE A 233 4.19 12.60 18.90
C ILE A 233 5.47 13.38 19.24
N MET A 234 5.39 14.69 19.40
CA MET A 234 6.54 15.56 19.64
C MET A 234 7.13 15.39 21.04
N ILE A 235 6.31 15.26 22.08
CA ILE A 235 6.76 15.06 23.46
C ILE A 235 7.45 13.70 23.62
N GLU A 236 6.82 12.64 23.16
CA GLU A 236 7.30 11.25 23.34
C GLU A 236 8.51 10.91 22.48
N SER A 237 8.72 11.63 21.38
CA SER A 237 9.93 11.41 20.57
C SER A 237 11.21 11.78 21.35
N GLY A 238 11.09 12.52 22.46
CA GLY A 238 12.14 12.77 23.47
C GLY A 238 13.42 13.41 22.92
N ARG A 239 13.36 13.93 21.70
CA ARG A 239 14.53 14.35 20.94
C ARG A 239 14.61 15.87 20.86
N CYS A 240 15.75 16.41 21.21
CA CYS A 240 16.10 17.75 20.77
C CYS A 240 16.21 17.75 19.26
N GLY A 241 15.54 18.67 18.59
CA GLY A 241 15.56 18.80 17.13
C GLY A 241 14.39 19.63 16.64
N THR A 242 14.27 19.74 15.34
CA THR A 242 13.21 20.50 14.69
C THR A 242 12.14 19.56 14.15
N TYR A 243 10.91 19.75 14.57
CA TYR A 243 9.76 19.09 13.98
C TYR A 243 9.29 19.87 12.76
N VAL A 244 9.12 19.17 11.64
CA VAL A 244 8.70 19.73 10.36
C VAL A 244 7.32 19.21 10.00
N ASN A 245 6.41 20.12 9.66
CA ASN A 245 5.06 19.75 9.21
C ASN A 245 5.13 19.02 7.85
N LEU A 246 4.69 17.77 7.83
CA LEU A 246 4.51 16.97 6.62
C LEU A 246 3.06 16.45 6.51
N GLN A 247 2.15 17.05 7.29
CA GLN A 247 0.73 16.72 7.24
C GLN A 247 0.08 17.37 6.02
N TYR A 248 -0.63 16.61 5.22
CA TYR A 248 -1.39 17.12 4.08
C TYR A 248 -2.59 17.96 4.54
N GLY A 249 -2.85 19.07 3.84
CA GLY A 249 -4.02 19.91 4.00
C GLY A 249 -4.15 20.66 5.33
N GLU A 250 -3.28 20.39 6.31
CA GLU A 250 -3.36 20.99 7.64
C GLU A 250 -1.97 21.30 8.21
N LYS A 251 -1.88 22.32 9.08
CA LYS A 251 -0.65 22.63 9.82
C LYS A 251 -0.53 21.76 11.07
N THR A 252 0.67 21.32 11.37
CA THR A 252 0.98 20.60 12.61
C THR A 252 1.27 21.60 13.74
N PRO A 253 0.44 21.70 14.78
CA PRO A 253 0.68 22.64 15.89
C PRO A 253 2.01 22.37 16.57
N GLY A 254 2.89 23.37 16.61
CA GLY A 254 4.20 23.29 17.24
C GLY A 254 5.34 22.79 16.35
N ALA A 255 5.06 22.40 15.12
CA ALA A 255 6.08 22.11 14.12
C ALA A 255 6.35 23.30 13.19
N VAL A 256 7.53 23.33 12.58
CA VAL A 256 7.87 24.27 11.53
C VAL A 256 7.04 23.94 10.29
N ASP A 257 6.31 24.90 9.77
CA ASP A 257 5.53 24.78 8.55
C ASP A 257 6.27 25.47 7.40
N LEU A 258 6.68 24.69 6.42
CA LEU A 258 7.40 25.17 5.24
C LEU A 258 6.47 25.38 4.03
N GLU A 259 5.17 25.29 4.24
CA GLU A 259 4.10 25.50 3.23
C GLU A 259 4.23 24.55 2.01
N CYS A 260 4.66 23.31 2.26
CA CYS A 260 4.81 22.27 1.25
C CYS A 260 3.69 21.23 1.44
N ASP A 261 2.69 21.24 0.57
CA ASP A 261 1.52 20.34 0.67
C ASP A 261 1.51 19.31 -0.47
N PRO A 262 1.55 18.00 -0.17
CA PRO A 262 1.49 16.94 -1.17
C PRO A 262 0.18 16.92 -1.97
N LEU A 263 -0.86 17.59 -1.52
CA LEU A 263 -2.10 17.75 -2.30
C LEU A 263 -1.91 18.71 -3.47
N VAL A 264 -0.96 19.62 -3.37
CA VAL A 264 -0.62 20.60 -4.40
C VAL A 264 0.50 20.06 -5.30
N ASP A 265 1.65 19.70 -4.71
CA ASP A 265 2.81 19.19 -5.43
C ASP A 265 3.47 18.03 -4.65
N MET A 266 3.32 16.84 -5.19
CA MET A 266 3.88 15.62 -4.60
C MET A 266 5.40 15.52 -4.83
N ASP A 267 5.91 16.05 -5.95
CA ASP A 267 7.33 15.99 -6.25
C ASP A 267 8.13 16.89 -5.30
N ASP A 268 7.60 18.09 -5.06
CA ASP A 268 8.15 19.02 -4.08
C ASP A 268 8.12 18.45 -2.66
N HIS A 269 6.98 17.86 -2.27
CA HIS A 269 6.83 17.23 -0.96
C HIS A 269 7.77 16.04 -0.75
N LEU A 270 7.94 15.17 -1.76
CA LEU A 270 8.90 14.06 -1.71
C LEU A 270 10.34 14.56 -1.54
N ALA A 271 10.67 15.67 -2.18
CA ALA A 271 12.00 16.31 -2.02
C ALA A 271 12.19 16.78 -0.57
N LEU A 272 11.18 17.43 0.04
CA LEU A 272 11.23 17.82 1.45
C LEU A 272 11.32 16.59 2.38
N VAL A 273 10.50 15.55 2.16
CA VAL A 273 10.54 14.29 2.94
C VAL A 273 11.93 13.67 2.89
N SER A 274 12.59 13.69 1.73
CA SER A 274 13.93 13.11 1.56
C SER A 274 15.04 13.83 2.36
N CYS A 275 14.77 15.04 2.85
CA CYS A 275 15.70 15.80 3.70
C CYS A 275 15.56 15.45 5.18
N MET A 276 14.52 14.73 5.58
CA MET A 276 14.31 14.41 6.99
C MET A 276 15.31 13.35 7.49
N ASP A 277 15.79 13.55 8.73
CA ASP A 277 16.58 12.53 9.41
C ASP A 277 15.67 11.37 9.88
N LYS A 278 14.38 11.66 10.07
CA LYS A 278 13.35 10.67 10.45
C LYS A 278 11.94 11.21 10.17
N VAL A 279 11.01 10.31 9.90
CA VAL A 279 9.57 10.59 9.86
C VAL A 279 8.87 9.83 10.99
N VAL A 280 7.93 10.49 11.68
CA VAL A 280 7.00 9.88 12.62
C VAL A 280 5.59 10.22 12.17
N SER A 281 4.80 9.23 11.83
CA SER A 281 3.48 9.48 11.24
C SER A 281 2.46 8.42 11.61
N VAL A 282 1.19 8.81 11.65
CA VAL A 282 0.13 7.81 11.53
C VAL A 282 0.21 7.12 10.17
N THR A 283 -0.35 5.91 10.08
CA THR A 283 -0.37 5.18 8.80
C THR A 283 -1.13 5.95 7.73
N GLN A 284 -0.40 6.46 6.73
CA GLN A 284 -0.89 7.27 5.61
C GLN A 284 0.13 7.30 4.45
N THR A 285 -0.14 8.08 3.41
CA THR A 285 0.75 8.23 2.24
C THR A 285 2.17 8.63 2.61
N LEU A 286 2.36 9.51 3.59
CA LEU A 286 3.69 9.94 4.08
C LEU A 286 4.58 8.76 4.50
N CYS A 287 4.01 7.70 5.09
CA CYS A 287 4.77 6.50 5.43
C CYS A 287 5.30 5.79 4.17
N HIS A 288 4.52 5.77 3.09
CA HIS A 288 4.95 5.20 1.82
C HIS A 288 6.00 6.06 1.13
N GLU A 289 5.89 7.37 1.20
CA GLU A 289 6.89 8.31 0.71
C GLU A 289 8.24 8.12 1.40
N ALA A 290 8.25 8.19 2.74
CA ALA A 290 9.45 7.97 3.54
C ALA A 290 10.06 6.58 3.27
N GLY A 291 9.23 5.54 3.22
CA GLY A 291 9.66 4.18 2.95
C GLY A 291 10.32 4.03 1.58
N ALA A 292 9.70 4.55 0.53
CA ALA A 292 10.17 4.46 -0.85
C ALA A 292 11.44 5.29 -1.11
N LEU A 293 11.66 6.36 -0.32
CA LEU A 293 12.86 7.21 -0.37
C LEU A 293 14.00 6.71 0.53
N GLY A 294 13.76 5.74 1.40
CA GLY A 294 14.76 5.25 2.34
C GLY A 294 14.92 6.09 3.61
N VAL A 295 14.02 7.03 3.87
CA VAL A 295 14.01 7.83 5.10
C VAL A 295 13.49 6.98 6.25
N PRO A 296 14.20 6.89 7.41
CA PRO A 296 13.72 6.16 8.57
C PRO A 296 12.32 6.61 8.98
N CYS A 297 11.39 5.66 9.14
CA CYS A 297 9.99 5.97 9.45
C CYS A 297 9.46 5.14 10.61
N GLU A 298 8.82 5.79 11.56
CA GLU A 298 8.00 5.18 12.60
C GLU A 298 6.53 5.42 12.24
N ALA A 299 5.87 4.37 11.78
CA ALA A 299 4.46 4.39 11.42
C ALA A 299 3.61 3.92 12.59
N ILE A 300 2.65 4.73 13.02
CA ILE A 300 1.79 4.45 14.17
C ILE A 300 0.38 4.20 13.64
N LYS A 301 -0.22 3.06 13.95
CA LYS A 301 -1.63 2.85 13.66
C LYS A 301 -2.47 3.75 14.55
N PRO A 302 -3.33 4.61 13.98
CA PRO A 302 -4.20 5.45 14.78
C PRO A 302 -5.25 4.60 15.52
N PRO A 303 -5.85 5.10 16.60
CA PRO A 303 -6.99 4.46 17.23
C PRO A 303 -8.08 4.22 16.19
N LYS A 304 -8.72 3.04 16.23
CA LYS A 304 -9.79 2.70 15.29
C LYS A 304 -10.91 3.74 15.36
N GLY A 305 -11.15 4.44 14.28
CA GLY A 305 -12.41 5.15 14.07
C GLY A 305 -13.55 4.12 14.03
N THR A 306 -14.74 4.52 14.48
CA THR A 306 -15.92 3.66 14.49
C THR A 306 -16.20 3.13 13.08
N GLY A 307 -15.89 1.85 12.83
CA GLY A 307 -16.30 1.11 11.64
C GLY A 307 -15.26 0.92 10.54
N GLU A 308 -14.02 1.42 10.66
CA GLU A 308 -13.00 1.22 9.63
C GLU A 308 -11.89 0.25 10.08
N VAL A 309 -11.64 -0.54 9.26
CA VAL A 309 -10.87 -1.68 8.99
C VAL A 309 -9.38 -1.37 8.80
N ASP A 310 -8.54 -2.21 9.40
CA ASP A 310 -7.10 -2.23 9.20
C ASP A 310 -6.76 -2.74 7.79
N CYS A 311 -6.87 -1.86 6.80
CA CYS A 311 -6.69 -2.16 5.38
C CYS A 311 -5.24 -2.39 4.96
N VAL A 312 -4.28 -2.30 5.89
CA VAL A 312 -2.89 -2.24 5.51
C VAL A 312 -2.26 -3.63 5.57
N LEU A 313 -2.42 -4.39 4.48
CA LEU A 313 -1.85 -5.73 4.29
C LEU A 313 -0.33 -5.78 4.49
N TRP A 314 0.35 -4.67 4.19
CA TRP A 314 1.81 -4.62 4.12
C TRP A 314 2.46 -4.21 5.44
N TYR A 315 1.68 -3.73 6.40
CA TYR A 315 2.15 -3.49 7.76
C TYR A 315 2.13 -4.80 8.54
N TYR A 316 3.27 -5.43 8.62
CA TYR A 316 3.42 -6.73 9.25
C TYR A 316 3.62 -6.57 10.76
N SER A 317 2.53 -6.51 11.46
CA SER A 317 2.58 -6.45 12.94
C SER A 317 1.95 -7.65 13.62
N ASN A 318 1.25 -8.55 12.92
CA ASN A 318 0.73 -9.84 13.39
C ASN A 318 0.34 -9.91 14.88
N GLY A 319 -0.43 -8.93 15.35
CA GLY A 319 -0.82 -8.86 16.77
C GLY A 319 0.29 -8.45 17.74
N VAL A 320 1.54 -8.29 17.30
CA VAL A 320 2.63 -7.78 18.13
C VAL A 320 2.60 -6.25 18.23
N PRO A 321 3.04 -5.66 19.37
CA PRO A 321 3.03 -4.21 19.54
C PRO A 321 3.87 -3.46 18.50
N LYS A 322 4.93 -4.10 18.00
CA LYS A 322 5.90 -3.53 17.06
C LYS A 322 6.19 -4.52 15.94
N GLY A 323 6.12 -4.05 14.71
CA GLY A 323 6.38 -4.85 13.52
C GLY A 323 7.14 -4.08 12.44
N GLU A 324 7.13 -4.62 11.23
CA GLU A 324 7.81 -4.06 10.06
C GLU A 324 6.83 -3.84 8.92
N HIS A 325 7.19 -2.97 7.98
CA HIS A 325 6.55 -2.92 6.69
C HIS A 325 7.23 -3.90 5.72
N LEU A 326 6.46 -4.70 4.98
CA LEU A 326 7.05 -5.72 4.10
C LEU A 326 7.88 -5.13 2.97
N VAL A 327 7.41 -4.04 2.36
CA VAL A 327 8.07 -3.40 1.21
C VAL A 327 9.29 -2.57 1.62
N TYR A 328 9.25 -1.92 2.79
CA TYR A 328 10.24 -0.92 3.21
C TYR A 328 11.11 -1.41 4.36
N GLY A 329 12.42 -1.50 4.14
CA GLY A 329 13.36 -1.95 5.16
C GLY A 329 13.69 -0.93 6.25
N ASN A 330 13.32 0.32 6.04
CA ASN A 330 13.58 1.48 6.90
C ASN A 330 12.36 1.91 7.74
N GLN A 331 11.31 1.09 7.77
CA GLN A 331 10.06 1.42 8.45
C GLN A 331 9.76 0.46 9.59
N THR A 332 9.52 1.04 10.78
CA THR A 332 8.98 0.34 11.94
C THR A 332 7.49 0.70 12.10
N VAL A 333 6.66 -0.31 12.32
CA VAL A 333 5.21 -0.15 12.48
C VAL A 333 4.82 -0.44 13.93
N TYR A 334 4.05 0.46 14.52
CA TYR A 334 3.50 0.31 15.87
C TYR A 334 1.98 0.16 15.81
N ASN A 335 1.45 -0.81 16.52
CA ASN A 335 0.03 -1.12 16.51
C ASN A 335 -0.85 -0.07 17.22
N SER A 336 -0.25 0.78 18.01
CA SER A 336 -0.93 1.86 18.73
C SER A 336 0.06 2.95 19.16
N LEU A 337 -0.47 4.10 19.55
CA LEU A 337 0.31 5.15 20.18
C LEU A 337 0.99 4.65 21.46
N GLU A 338 0.26 3.88 22.28
CA GLU A 338 0.81 3.31 23.52
C GLU A 338 1.99 2.37 23.27
N ALA A 339 1.90 1.52 22.22
CA ALA A 339 3.00 0.65 21.83
C ALA A 339 4.23 1.44 21.36
N TRP A 340 4.00 2.57 20.69
CA TRP A 340 5.08 3.44 20.26
C TRP A 340 5.74 4.20 21.42
N GLN A 341 4.96 4.64 22.40
CA GLN A 341 5.45 5.34 23.61
C GLN A 341 6.31 4.45 24.52
N LYS A 342 6.06 3.16 24.52
CA LYS A 342 6.81 2.15 25.33
C LYS A 342 8.07 1.59 24.63
N LYS A 343 8.49 2.13 23.48
CA LYS A 343 9.63 1.64 22.69
C LYS A 343 10.99 1.75 23.35
#